data_0f81fb4c1fbd800267f9dd6f26ecc2d9
#
_entry.id   0f81fb4c1fbd800267f9dd6f26ecc2d9
#
_cell.length_a   1.000
_cell.length_b   1.000
_cell.length_c   1.000
_cell.angle_alpha   90.00
_cell.angle_beta   90.00
_cell.angle_gamma   90.00
#
_symmetry.space_group_name_H-M   'P 1'
#
loop_
_entity.id
_entity.type
_entity.pdbx_description
1 polymer ?
#
loop_
_entity_poly.entity_id
_entity_poly.type
_entity_poly.pdbx_seq_one_letter_code
_entity_poly.pdbx_strand_id
1 'polypeptide(L)'
;VLGTLRGVSRVIAAGHPAPAFDLHCPMMSLPFAPRTTLDTVPADVPYLRADPRRRAAWRARLDAAAPSRRLRVGLAWSGNPHHANDENRSMTLAALAPLMALDATFVSLQVDVRARDAAAFAAGGVLSFAPALTDFAETAALVDALDLVIAVDTSVVHLAGALGRPVWVLLPRVPDWRWLRERSPKRRRRTCCSRCACACS
;
A
#
# COMPACT_ATOMS: atom_id res chain seq x y z
N VAL A 1 -11.39 -7.35 -2.46
CA VAL A 1 -10.27 -6.91 -3.33
C VAL A 1 -9.74 -8.05 -4.18
N LEU A 2 -9.29 -9.20 -3.58
CA LEU A 2 -8.69 -10.33 -4.34
C LEU A 2 -9.60 -10.90 -5.43
N GLY A 3 -10.93 -10.90 -5.25
CA GLY A 3 -11.89 -11.34 -6.26
C GLY A 3 -11.91 -10.49 -7.55
N THR A 4 -11.16 -9.38 -7.60
CA THR A 4 -11.04 -8.55 -8.81
C THR A 4 -9.86 -8.95 -9.70
N LEU A 5 -9.05 -9.91 -9.25
CA LEU A 5 -7.95 -10.46 -10.05
C LEU A 5 -8.49 -11.19 -11.29
N ARG A 6 -7.88 -10.91 -12.44
CA ARG A 6 -8.23 -11.63 -13.67
C ARG A 6 -7.90 -13.12 -13.52
N GLY A 7 -8.81 -13.99 -13.92
CA GLY A 7 -8.64 -15.45 -13.84
C GLY A 7 -8.99 -16.06 -12.49
N VAL A 8 -9.32 -15.27 -11.49
CA VAL A 8 -9.80 -15.78 -10.20
C VAL A 8 -11.31 -15.97 -10.28
N SER A 9 -11.75 -17.22 -10.20
CA SER A 9 -13.17 -17.57 -10.19
C SER A 9 -13.78 -17.49 -8.79
N ARG A 10 -12.99 -17.80 -7.76
CA ARG A 10 -13.45 -17.82 -6.36
C ARG A 10 -12.33 -17.49 -5.38
N VAL A 11 -12.66 -16.73 -4.34
CA VAL A 11 -11.81 -16.47 -3.17
C VAL A 11 -12.50 -17.06 -1.96
N ILE A 12 -11.78 -17.85 -1.17
CA ILE A 12 -12.30 -18.56 0.00
C ILE A 12 -11.55 -18.03 1.22
N ALA A 13 -12.28 -17.66 2.25
CA ALA A 13 -11.69 -17.27 3.52
C ALA A 13 -11.07 -18.48 4.23
N ALA A 14 -10.03 -18.25 5.00
CA ALA A 14 -9.43 -19.28 5.83
C ALA A 14 -10.48 -19.90 6.78
N GLY A 15 -10.43 -21.21 6.94
CA GLY A 15 -11.39 -21.96 7.75
C GLY A 15 -12.65 -22.46 7.01
N HIS A 16 -12.87 -22.03 5.77
CA HIS A 16 -13.96 -22.58 4.94
C HIS A 16 -13.48 -23.76 4.09
N PRO A 17 -14.37 -24.75 3.80
CA PRO A 17 -14.00 -25.90 3.00
C PRO A 17 -13.61 -25.45 1.57
N ALA A 18 -12.52 -26.04 1.06
CA ALA A 18 -12.14 -25.86 -0.33
C ALA A 18 -13.13 -26.59 -1.26
N PRO A 19 -13.45 -26.03 -2.44
CA PRO A 19 -14.18 -26.76 -3.47
C PRO A 19 -13.33 -27.91 -3.99
N ALA A 20 -13.93 -28.80 -4.80
CA ALA A 20 -13.16 -29.77 -5.57
C ALA A 20 -12.19 -29.05 -6.50
N PHE A 21 -10.98 -29.57 -6.64
CA PHE A 21 -9.93 -29.03 -7.52
C PHE A 21 -9.09 -30.17 -8.11
N ASP A 22 -8.57 -29.96 -9.29
CA ASP A 22 -7.72 -30.94 -10.00
C ASP A 22 -6.24 -30.78 -9.62
N LEU A 23 -5.80 -29.54 -9.41
CA LEU A 23 -4.43 -29.19 -9.05
C LEU A 23 -4.40 -28.22 -7.87
N HIS A 24 -3.35 -28.32 -7.08
CA HIS A 24 -3.11 -27.48 -5.94
C HIS A 24 -1.65 -26.98 -5.98
N CYS A 25 -1.47 -25.70 -5.69
CA CYS A 25 -0.15 -25.10 -5.57
C CYS A 25 -0.09 -24.16 -4.36
N PRO A 26 0.81 -24.38 -3.41
CA PRO A 26 1.03 -23.42 -2.34
C PRO A 26 1.43 -22.05 -2.90
N MET A 27 0.94 -20.97 -2.30
CA MET A 27 1.18 -19.60 -2.79
C MET A 27 2.68 -19.27 -2.93
N MET A 28 3.51 -19.74 -2.00
CA MET A 28 4.96 -19.53 -2.05
C MET A 28 5.64 -20.30 -3.19
N SER A 29 4.99 -21.32 -3.73
CA SER A 29 5.49 -22.11 -4.85
C SER A 29 4.97 -21.64 -6.21
N LEU A 30 4.03 -20.69 -6.23
CA LEU A 30 3.46 -20.17 -7.47
C LEU A 30 4.50 -19.65 -8.47
N PRO A 31 5.54 -18.90 -8.06
CA PRO A 31 6.55 -18.44 -9.02
C PRO A 31 7.35 -19.59 -9.65
N PHE A 32 7.49 -20.69 -8.93
CA PHE A 32 8.25 -21.85 -9.40
C PHE A 32 7.50 -22.66 -10.46
N ALA A 33 6.19 -22.83 -10.31
CA ALA A 33 5.37 -23.63 -11.22
C ALA A 33 5.45 -23.14 -12.69
N PRO A 34 5.30 -21.83 -13.03
CA PRO A 34 5.51 -21.30 -14.36
C PRO A 34 6.97 -20.92 -14.66
N ARG A 35 7.94 -21.34 -13.81
CA ARG A 35 9.36 -20.99 -13.94
C ARG A 35 9.60 -19.48 -14.06
N THR A 36 8.94 -18.69 -13.20
CA THR A 36 9.06 -17.24 -13.20
C THR A 36 10.50 -16.80 -12.93
N THR A 37 11.01 -15.94 -13.79
CA THR A 37 12.30 -15.25 -13.64
C THR A 37 12.07 -13.76 -13.44
N LEU A 38 13.12 -12.99 -13.15
CA LEU A 38 13.01 -11.53 -13.04
C LEU A 38 12.50 -10.88 -14.33
N ASP A 39 12.73 -11.48 -15.47
CA ASP A 39 12.29 -10.98 -16.79
C ASP A 39 10.84 -11.34 -17.10
N THR A 40 10.33 -12.42 -16.52
CA THR A 40 8.99 -12.94 -16.75
C THR A 40 8.01 -12.65 -15.61
N VAL A 41 8.46 -11.97 -14.54
CA VAL A 41 7.55 -11.51 -13.48
C VAL A 41 6.44 -10.66 -14.09
N PRO A 42 5.15 -11.04 -13.90
CA PRO A 42 4.03 -10.21 -14.35
C PRO A 42 4.13 -8.80 -13.77
N ALA A 43 4.05 -7.79 -14.62
CA ALA A 43 4.23 -6.40 -14.24
C ALA A 43 3.07 -5.48 -14.69
N ASP A 44 2.00 -6.06 -15.20
CA ASP A 44 0.83 -5.30 -15.63
C ASP A 44 0.09 -4.74 -14.42
N VAL A 45 -0.06 -3.43 -14.38
CA VAL A 45 -0.81 -2.71 -13.34
C VAL A 45 -1.85 -1.80 -14.01
N PRO A 46 -3.02 -1.61 -13.41
CA PRO A 46 -3.51 -2.23 -12.19
C PRO A 46 -3.95 -3.69 -12.41
N TYR A 47 -3.68 -4.54 -11.44
CA TYR A 47 -4.20 -5.92 -11.42
C TYR A 47 -5.24 -6.16 -10.30
N LEU A 48 -5.39 -5.23 -9.36
CA LEU A 48 -6.50 -5.14 -8.42
C LEU A 48 -7.36 -3.90 -8.71
N ARG A 49 -8.60 -3.95 -8.26
CA ARG A 49 -9.55 -2.83 -8.40
C ARG A 49 -10.26 -2.59 -7.08
N ALA A 50 -10.42 -1.31 -6.71
CA ALA A 50 -11.30 -0.91 -5.63
C ALA A 50 -12.76 -0.94 -6.09
N ASP A 51 -13.67 -1.14 -5.15
CA ASP A 51 -15.10 -1.01 -5.42
C ASP A 51 -15.43 0.45 -5.78
N PRO A 52 -16.08 0.71 -6.94
CA PRO A 52 -16.35 2.06 -7.39
C PRO A 52 -17.27 2.85 -6.45
N ARG A 53 -18.23 2.19 -5.77
CA ARG A 53 -19.16 2.84 -4.84
C ARG A 53 -18.42 3.26 -3.58
N ARG A 54 -17.58 2.37 -3.01
CA ARG A 54 -16.75 2.70 -1.86
C ARG A 54 -15.76 3.82 -2.19
N ARG A 55 -15.13 3.77 -3.36
CA ARG A 55 -14.25 4.85 -3.84
C ARG A 55 -14.96 6.20 -3.94
N ALA A 56 -16.17 6.23 -4.48
CA ALA A 56 -16.97 7.46 -4.56
C ALA A 56 -17.32 8.00 -3.17
N ALA A 57 -17.69 7.12 -2.23
CA ALA A 57 -17.95 7.49 -0.84
C ALA A 57 -16.69 8.06 -0.15
N TRP A 58 -15.50 7.45 -0.38
CA TRP A 58 -14.25 7.98 0.15
C TRP A 58 -13.88 9.33 -0.43
N ARG A 59 -14.10 9.55 -1.72
CA ARG A 59 -13.90 10.86 -2.33
C ARG A 59 -14.79 11.93 -1.69
N ALA A 60 -16.06 11.65 -1.50
CA ALA A 60 -16.98 12.56 -0.83
C ALA A 60 -16.54 12.88 0.62
N ARG A 61 -16.07 11.87 1.38
CA ARG A 61 -15.54 12.09 2.74
C ARG A 61 -14.28 12.96 2.74
N LEU A 62 -13.37 12.73 1.81
CA LEU A 62 -12.15 13.51 1.66
C LEU A 62 -12.48 14.96 1.24
N ASP A 63 -13.44 15.16 0.33
CA ASP A 63 -13.90 16.48 -0.10
C ASP A 63 -14.53 17.25 1.06
N ALA A 64 -15.32 16.59 1.91
CA ALA A 64 -15.93 17.19 3.08
C ALA A 64 -14.89 17.56 4.17
N ALA A 65 -13.86 16.71 4.39
CA ALA A 65 -12.85 16.94 5.42
C ALA A 65 -11.80 17.98 5.00
N ALA A 66 -11.49 18.04 3.71
CA ALA A 66 -10.51 18.99 3.16
C ALA A 66 -10.96 19.42 1.75
N PRO A 67 -11.84 20.40 1.66
CA PRO A 67 -12.36 20.92 0.39
C PRO A 67 -11.29 21.78 -0.30
N SER A 68 -10.26 21.15 -0.83
CA SER A 68 -9.17 21.85 -1.53
C SER A 68 -8.75 21.08 -2.76
N ARG A 69 -8.12 21.80 -3.72
CA ARG A 69 -7.48 21.19 -4.88
C ARG A 69 -6.06 20.69 -4.59
N ARG A 70 -5.65 20.63 -3.32
CA ARG A 70 -4.34 20.13 -2.90
C ARG A 70 -4.20 18.65 -3.19
N LEU A 71 -2.97 18.21 -3.42
CA LEU A 71 -2.66 16.79 -3.56
C LEU A 71 -3.06 16.04 -2.27
N ARG A 72 -3.73 14.90 -2.42
CA ARG A 72 -4.09 14.02 -1.33
C ARG A 72 -3.07 12.92 -1.20
N VAL A 73 -2.31 12.96 -0.11
CA VAL A 73 -1.18 12.07 0.13
C VAL A 73 -1.51 11.14 1.30
N GLY A 74 -1.58 9.85 1.02
CA GLY A 74 -1.74 8.83 2.06
C GLY A 74 -0.42 8.51 2.74
N LEU A 75 -0.41 8.47 4.06
CA LEU A 75 0.76 8.16 4.86
C LEU A 75 0.60 6.85 5.63
N ALA A 76 1.59 5.96 5.56
CA ALA A 76 1.74 4.82 6.45
C ALA A 76 3.20 4.73 6.92
N TRP A 77 3.46 5.19 8.13
CA TRP A 77 4.82 5.35 8.67
C TRP A 77 5.27 4.21 9.58
N SER A 78 4.38 3.31 9.96
CA SER A 78 4.72 2.13 10.75
C SER A 78 4.01 0.87 10.25
N GLY A 79 4.67 -0.27 10.43
CA GLY A 79 4.14 -1.58 10.07
C GLY A 79 3.51 -2.33 11.25
N ASN A 80 3.40 -3.66 11.12
CA ASN A 80 2.94 -4.51 12.20
C ASN A 80 4.02 -4.60 13.30
N PRO A 81 3.73 -4.22 14.57
CA PRO A 81 4.71 -4.26 15.66
C PRO A 81 5.22 -5.66 16.01
N HIS A 82 4.47 -6.70 15.65
CA HIS A 82 4.89 -8.10 15.88
C HIS A 82 5.83 -8.65 14.78
N HIS A 83 6.17 -7.85 13.78
CA HIS A 83 7.09 -8.28 12.75
C HIS A 83 8.54 -8.16 13.24
N ALA A 84 9.34 -9.22 13.08
CA ALA A 84 10.71 -9.29 13.61
C ALA A 84 11.62 -8.12 13.19
N ASN A 85 11.42 -7.53 12.01
CA ASN A 85 12.20 -6.40 11.51
C ASN A 85 11.43 -5.07 11.58
N ASP A 86 10.47 -4.95 12.50
CA ASP A 86 9.60 -3.77 12.51
C ASP A 86 10.34 -2.48 12.88
N GLU A 87 11.25 -2.54 13.84
CA GLU A 87 12.04 -1.38 14.29
C GLU A 87 12.85 -0.75 13.16
N ASN A 88 13.41 -1.57 12.26
CA ASN A 88 14.22 -1.07 11.15
C ASN A 88 13.40 -0.49 10.00
N ARG A 89 12.15 -0.92 9.81
CA ARG A 89 11.28 -0.48 8.72
C ARG A 89 10.27 0.57 9.11
N SER A 90 9.95 0.70 10.40
CA SER A 90 8.96 1.67 10.90
C SER A 90 9.64 2.96 11.32
N MET A 91 9.01 4.07 10.97
CA MET A 91 9.43 5.43 11.35
C MET A 91 8.51 6.00 12.43
N THR A 92 8.88 7.14 12.99
CA THR A 92 7.96 7.96 13.77
C THR A 92 7.24 8.95 12.86
N LEU A 93 6.02 9.35 13.22
CA LEU A 93 5.31 10.41 12.49
C LEU A 93 6.10 11.72 12.52
N ALA A 94 6.78 12.02 13.62
CA ALA A 94 7.62 13.21 13.76
C ALA A 94 8.74 13.28 12.71
N ALA A 95 9.28 12.14 12.29
CA ALA A 95 10.28 12.10 11.23
C ALA A 95 9.73 12.53 9.85
N LEU A 96 8.43 12.52 9.66
CA LEU A 96 7.75 13.00 8.45
C LEU A 96 7.34 14.47 8.53
N ALA A 97 7.64 15.18 9.62
CA ALA A 97 7.27 16.59 9.79
C ALA A 97 7.73 17.49 8.63
N PRO A 98 8.94 17.35 8.06
CA PRO A 98 9.35 18.15 6.90
C PRO A 98 8.45 17.92 5.66
N LEU A 99 7.96 16.69 5.48
CA LEU A 99 7.05 16.35 4.39
C LEU A 99 5.68 17.00 4.63
N MET A 100 5.20 17.00 5.88
CA MET A 100 3.91 17.58 6.25
C MET A 100 3.87 19.11 6.16
N ALA A 101 5.01 19.76 6.03
CA ALA A 101 5.10 21.21 5.75
C ALA A 101 4.78 21.57 4.29
N LEU A 102 4.68 20.60 3.40
CA LEU A 102 4.33 20.82 2.00
C LEU A 102 2.83 21.14 1.84
N ASP A 103 2.48 21.86 0.76
CA ASP A 103 1.09 22.20 0.43
C ASP A 103 0.33 20.98 -0.12
N ALA A 104 -0.04 20.07 0.76
CA ALA A 104 -0.79 18.85 0.47
C ALA A 104 -1.77 18.52 1.62
N THR A 105 -2.75 17.70 1.33
CA THR A 105 -3.64 17.11 2.33
C THR A 105 -3.12 15.72 2.68
N PHE A 106 -2.64 15.55 3.90
CA PHE A 106 -2.13 14.26 4.38
C PHE A 106 -3.23 13.45 5.04
N VAL A 107 -3.29 12.16 4.70
CA VAL A 107 -4.33 11.22 5.17
C VAL A 107 -3.64 10.00 5.76
N SER A 108 -3.97 9.66 7.00
CA SER A 108 -3.47 8.44 7.64
C SER A 108 -4.07 7.19 7.01
N LEU A 109 -3.22 6.27 6.62
CA LEU A 109 -3.57 4.90 6.23
C LEU A 109 -3.32 3.90 7.39
N GLN A 110 -2.93 4.42 8.56
CA GLN A 110 -2.78 3.63 9.78
C GLN A 110 -4.15 3.43 10.44
N VAL A 111 -4.47 2.18 10.78
CA VAL A 111 -5.64 1.86 11.60
C VAL A 111 -5.32 2.18 13.06
N ASP A 112 -4.12 1.80 13.52
CA ASP A 112 -3.65 2.05 14.88
C ASP A 112 -2.44 2.99 14.88
N VAL A 113 -2.53 4.04 15.67
CA VAL A 113 -1.42 4.97 15.92
C VAL A 113 -0.68 4.52 17.17
N ARG A 114 0.62 4.30 17.06
CA ARG A 114 1.44 3.85 18.19
C ARG A 114 1.54 4.94 19.27
N ALA A 115 1.68 4.53 20.53
CA ALA A 115 1.79 5.45 21.66
C ALA A 115 2.90 6.50 21.45
N ARG A 116 4.04 6.11 20.87
CA ARG A 116 5.16 7.02 20.58
C ARG A 116 4.82 8.12 19.56
N ASP A 117 3.79 7.93 18.75
CA ASP A 117 3.35 8.85 17.71
C ASP A 117 2.11 9.65 18.11
N ALA A 118 1.48 9.31 19.24
CA ALA A 118 0.21 9.89 19.68
C ALA A 118 0.28 11.42 19.81
N ALA A 119 1.33 11.95 20.40
CA ALA A 119 1.51 13.39 20.56
C ALA A 119 1.67 14.11 19.20
N ALA A 120 2.50 13.59 18.32
CA ALA A 120 2.71 14.14 16.97
C ALA A 120 1.43 14.06 16.13
N PHE A 121 0.67 12.98 16.29
CA PHE A 121 -0.61 12.80 15.60
C PHE A 121 -1.69 13.76 16.12
N ALA A 122 -1.77 13.94 17.43
CA ALA A 122 -2.70 14.88 18.07
C ALA A 122 -2.39 16.36 17.76
N ALA A 123 -1.13 16.69 17.48
CA ALA A 123 -0.74 18.02 17.03
C ALA A 123 -1.36 18.41 15.67
N GLY A 124 -1.93 17.47 14.94
CA GLY A 124 -2.64 17.68 13.68
C GLY A 124 -1.74 17.61 12.46
N GLY A 125 -2.31 17.98 11.30
CA GLY A 125 -1.63 17.94 10.00
C GLY A 125 -1.89 16.66 9.21
N VAL A 126 -2.46 15.62 9.84
CA VAL A 126 -2.83 14.37 9.17
C VAL A 126 -4.29 14.03 9.49
N LEU A 127 -5.12 13.92 8.45
CA LEU A 127 -6.51 13.48 8.58
C LEU A 127 -6.56 11.99 8.93
N SER A 128 -7.41 11.62 9.87
CA SER A 128 -7.63 10.22 10.25
C SER A 128 -9.05 9.78 9.98
N PHE A 129 -9.15 8.59 9.39
CA PHE A 129 -10.41 7.89 9.18
C PHE A 129 -10.33 6.45 9.73
N ALA A 130 -9.48 6.20 10.71
CA ALA A 130 -9.20 4.88 11.26
C ALA A 130 -10.48 4.06 11.59
N PRO A 131 -11.53 4.63 12.25
CA PRO A 131 -12.75 3.88 12.52
C PRO A 131 -13.52 3.41 11.28
N ALA A 132 -13.29 4.03 10.13
CA ALA A 132 -13.93 3.66 8.87
C ALA A 132 -13.10 2.67 8.03
N LEU A 133 -11.85 2.39 8.42
CA LEU A 133 -10.99 1.41 7.77
C LEU A 133 -11.24 0.01 8.35
N THR A 134 -12.45 -0.48 8.24
CA THR A 134 -12.91 -1.73 8.85
C THR A 134 -12.37 -2.99 8.18
N ASP A 135 -11.99 -2.89 6.91
CA ASP A 135 -11.44 -3.99 6.12
C ASP A 135 -10.46 -3.49 5.04
N PHE A 136 -9.80 -4.45 4.38
CA PHE A 136 -8.84 -4.14 3.32
C PHE A 136 -9.51 -3.61 2.03
N ALA A 137 -10.83 -3.75 1.87
CA ALA A 137 -11.58 -3.18 0.76
C ALA A 137 -11.85 -1.68 0.99
N GLU A 138 -12.08 -1.25 2.23
CA GLU A 138 -12.13 0.17 2.60
C GLU A 138 -10.76 0.83 2.41
N THR A 139 -9.68 0.17 2.85
CA THR A 139 -8.31 0.66 2.62
C THR A 139 -8.02 0.80 1.12
N ALA A 140 -8.41 -0.18 0.29
CA ALA A 140 -8.24 -0.11 -1.16
C ALA A 140 -9.01 1.05 -1.79
N ALA A 141 -10.25 1.29 -1.34
CA ALA A 141 -11.09 2.36 -1.84
C ALA A 141 -10.56 3.74 -1.45
N LEU A 142 -10.06 3.89 -0.21
CA LEU A 142 -9.37 5.10 0.23
C LEU A 142 -8.10 5.34 -0.60
N VAL A 143 -7.22 4.35 -0.72
CA VAL A 143 -5.98 4.43 -1.52
C VAL A 143 -6.28 4.82 -2.97
N ASP A 144 -7.34 4.25 -3.56
CA ASP A 144 -7.74 4.59 -4.94
C ASP A 144 -8.33 5.99 -5.09
N ALA A 145 -8.72 6.64 -4.00
CA ALA A 145 -9.17 8.03 -3.95
C ALA A 145 -8.04 9.05 -3.71
N LEU A 146 -6.82 8.60 -3.43
CA LEU A 146 -5.63 9.43 -3.20
C LEU A 146 -4.81 9.64 -4.46
N ASP A 147 -4.01 10.69 -4.48
CA ASP A 147 -3.11 11.04 -5.60
C ASP A 147 -1.75 10.36 -5.46
N LEU A 148 -1.26 10.19 -4.23
CA LEU A 148 0.02 9.58 -3.89
C LEU A 148 -0.09 8.81 -2.57
N VAL A 149 0.62 7.71 -2.46
CA VAL A 149 0.85 7.00 -1.20
C VAL A 149 2.33 7.08 -0.86
N ILE A 150 2.66 7.47 0.38
CA ILE A 150 4.02 7.43 0.92
C ILE A 150 3.98 6.49 2.12
N ALA A 151 4.69 5.39 2.04
CA ALA A 151 4.60 4.38 3.09
C ALA A 151 5.91 3.60 3.27
N VAL A 152 6.16 3.18 4.50
CA VAL A 152 7.18 2.18 4.78
C VAL A 152 6.79 0.83 4.18
N ASP A 153 7.71 -0.12 4.13
CA ASP A 153 7.46 -1.47 3.56
C ASP A 153 6.35 -2.21 4.34
N THR A 154 5.12 -2.05 3.88
CA THR A 154 3.89 -2.62 4.46
C THR A 154 2.95 -3.11 3.37
N SER A 155 1.88 -3.81 3.76
CA SER A 155 0.82 -4.25 2.83
C SER A 155 0.17 -3.11 2.03
N VAL A 156 0.16 -1.90 2.57
CA VAL A 156 -0.39 -0.70 1.92
C VAL A 156 0.39 -0.34 0.65
N VAL A 157 1.73 -0.46 0.68
CA VAL A 157 2.58 -0.22 -0.50
C VAL A 157 2.21 -1.16 -1.64
N HIS A 158 2.08 -2.45 -1.32
CA HIS A 158 1.72 -3.47 -2.31
C HIS A 158 0.30 -3.27 -2.84
N LEU A 159 -0.62 -2.87 -1.97
CA LEU A 159 -1.99 -2.53 -2.37
C LEU A 159 -2.01 -1.33 -3.33
N ALA A 160 -1.31 -0.25 -3.00
CA ALA A 160 -1.23 0.94 -3.86
C ALA A 160 -0.64 0.61 -5.22
N GLY A 161 0.45 -0.17 -5.27
CA GLY A 161 1.04 -0.66 -6.51
C GLY A 161 0.09 -1.54 -7.31
N ALA A 162 -0.62 -2.47 -6.66
CA ALA A 162 -1.60 -3.34 -7.31
C ALA A 162 -2.80 -2.59 -7.91
N LEU A 163 -3.18 -1.48 -7.28
CA LEU A 163 -4.22 -0.56 -7.77
C LEU A 163 -3.70 0.42 -8.85
N GLY A 164 -2.41 0.37 -9.18
CA GLY A 164 -1.77 1.28 -10.14
C GLY A 164 -1.66 2.72 -9.63
N ARG A 165 -1.68 2.94 -8.32
CA ARG A 165 -1.53 4.27 -7.72
C ARG A 165 -0.06 4.64 -7.57
N PRO A 166 0.29 5.93 -7.74
CA PRO A 166 1.63 6.41 -7.42
C PRO A 166 1.97 6.09 -5.97
N VAL A 167 3.13 5.48 -5.75
CA VAL A 167 3.58 5.13 -4.40
C VAL A 167 5.08 5.39 -4.24
N TRP A 168 5.44 6.05 -3.14
CA TRP A 168 6.81 6.18 -2.65
C TRP A 168 7.01 5.25 -1.49
N VAL A 169 8.03 4.41 -1.60
CA VAL A 169 8.35 3.43 -0.57
C VAL A 169 9.54 3.93 0.22
N LEU A 170 9.34 4.08 1.52
CA LEU A 170 10.40 4.41 2.47
C LEU A 170 11.04 3.09 2.91
N LEU A 171 12.25 2.84 2.42
CA LEU A 171 12.96 1.60 2.66
C LEU A 171 14.01 1.78 3.76
N PRO A 172 14.24 0.77 4.60
CA PRO A 172 15.38 0.75 5.52
C PRO A 172 16.68 0.65 4.73
N ARG A 173 17.82 0.99 5.37
CA ARG A 173 19.16 0.89 4.78
C ARG A 173 19.46 -0.50 4.21
N VAL A 174 18.94 -1.55 4.86
CA VAL A 174 18.97 -2.93 4.38
C VAL A 174 17.54 -3.35 4.03
N PRO A 175 17.11 -3.13 2.80
CA PRO A 175 15.75 -3.48 2.37
C PRO A 175 15.59 -4.99 2.20
N ASP A 176 14.35 -5.45 2.19
CA ASP A 176 14.00 -6.79 1.77
C ASP A 176 14.44 -7.02 0.31
N TRP A 177 14.85 -8.25 0.00
CA TRP A 177 15.34 -8.66 -1.32
C TRP A 177 14.39 -8.31 -2.47
N ARG A 178 13.09 -8.23 -2.23
CA ARG A 178 12.05 -7.86 -3.23
C ARG A 178 12.25 -6.47 -3.80
N TRP A 179 12.88 -5.57 -3.07
CA TRP A 179 13.07 -4.18 -3.50
C TRP A 179 14.26 -3.98 -4.44
N LEU A 180 15.15 -4.97 -4.59
CA LEU A 180 16.30 -4.98 -5.50
C LEU A 180 17.15 -3.70 -5.38
N ARG A 181 18.33 -3.78 -4.83
CA ARG A 181 19.23 -2.62 -4.58
C ARG A 181 19.71 -1.95 -5.86
N GLU A 182 19.90 -2.73 -6.93
CA GLU A 182 20.38 -2.24 -8.22
C GLU A 182 19.31 -2.49 -9.29
N ARG A 183 18.66 -1.42 -9.72
CA ARG A 183 17.72 -1.47 -10.84
C ARG A 183 18.33 -0.74 -12.04
N SER A 184 18.57 -1.44 -13.12
CA SER A 184 18.93 -0.82 -14.40
C SER A 184 17.84 0.20 -14.81
N PRO A 185 18.23 1.41 -15.27
CA PRO A 185 17.28 2.43 -15.77
C PRO A 185 16.31 1.90 -16.86
N LYS A 186 16.74 0.91 -17.63
CA LYS A 186 15.92 0.27 -18.67
C LYS A 186 14.76 -0.56 -18.11
N ARG A 187 14.83 -1.02 -16.85
CA ARG A 187 13.78 -1.79 -16.18
C ARG A 187 12.76 -0.95 -15.42
N ARG A 188 12.97 0.38 -15.28
CA ARG A 188 12.01 1.27 -14.61
C ARG A 188 10.61 1.28 -15.21
N ARG A 189 10.43 0.78 -16.43
CA ARG A 189 9.16 0.80 -17.14
C ARG A 189 8.28 -0.44 -16.96
N ARG A 190 8.76 -1.54 -16.33
CA ARG A 190 8.04 -2.83 -16.34
C ARG A 190 7.89 -3.54 -15.00
N THR A 191 8.41 -3.02 -13.91
CA THR A 191 8.24 -3.67 -12.60
C THR A 191 7.25 -2.90 -11.75
N CYS A 192 6.51 -3.61 -10.97
CA CYS A 192 5.38 -3.33 -10.07
C CYS A 192 5.27 -1.90 -9.47
N CYS A 193 6.01 -0.95 -10.00
CA CYS A 193 5.86 0.46 -9.72
C CYS A 193 6.59 1.30 -10.77
N SER A 194 5.94 1.55 -11.91
CA SER A 194 6.46 2.49 -12.91
C SER A 194 6.59 3.93 -12.38
N ARG A 195 6.27 4.17 -11.11
CA ARG A 195 6.31 5.49 -10.45
C ARG A 195 6.78 5.43 -8.99
N CYS A 196 7.52 4.39 -8.58
CA CYS A 196 8.20 4.44 -7.29
C CYS A 196 9.46 5.28 -7.40
N ALA A 197 9.46 6.45 -6.78
CA ALA A 197 10.67 7.17 -6.47
C ALA A 197 11.19 6.65 -5.12
N CYS A 198 12.32 5.94 -5.12
CA CYS A 198 13.03 5.63 -3.88
C CYS A 198 13.77 6.90 -3.46
N ALA A 199 13.37 7.53 -2.37
CA ALA A 199 14.21 8.48 -1.67
C ALA A 199 15.18 7.65 -0.82
N CYS A 200 16.43 7.50 -1.30
CA CYS A 200 17.54 7.06 -0.47
C CYS A 200 18.15 8.32 0.17
N SER A 201 18.12 8.39 1.48
CA SER A 201 19.01 9.24 2.27
C SER A 201 20.06 8.35 2.91
#